data_6058e5301e6f144fb8ee76b2a7f8eb8f
#
_entry.id   6058e5301e6f144fb8ee76b2a7f8eb8f
#
_cell.length_a   1.000
_cell.length_b   1.000
_cell.length_c   1.000
_cell.angle_alpha   90.00
_cell.angle_beta   90.00
_cell.angle_gamma   90.00
#
_symmetry.space_group_name_H-M   'P 1'
#
loop_
_entity.id
_entity.type
_entity.pdbx_description
1 polymer ?
#
loop_
_entity_poly.entity_id
_entity_poly.type
_entity_poly.pdbx_seq_one_letter_code
_entity_poly.pdbx_strand_id
1 'polypeptide(L)'
;MRKLFVLAVISMALIATAYHLACNNNKSGPQVISKEDSVKKVIERGEYIANRVAVCIDCHSKRDTSRFSMPVIAGTEGGGAAFAFGKAEAVPGEVTPPNITPFALKDWTDDEIARAMTKGVNKKGDTLFPIMPYHNYSRMSKEDVYSIIAYLRTLKPIDSTVPPRKLMIPASMFGPL
;
A
#
# COMPACT_ATOMS: atom_id res chain seq x y z
N MET A 1 14.80 -64.08 13.05
CA MET A 1 15.30 -63.07 12.11
C MET A 1 14.35 -62.84 10.95
N ARG A 2 13.88 -63.86 10.24
CA ARG A 2 13.00 -63.73 9.05
C ARG A 2 11.65 -63.04 9.33
N LYS A 3 10.99 -63.30 10.50
CA LYS A 3 9.71 -62.66 10.90
C LYS A 3 9.85 -61.16 11.21
N LEU A 4 10.97 -60.72 11.81
CA LEU A 4 11.24 -59.31 12.07
C LEU A 4 11.49 -58.52 10.77
N PHE A 5 12.17 -59.15 9.81
CA PHE A 5 12.44 -58.52 8.50
C PHE A 5 11.14 -58.30 7.72
N VAL A 6 10.22 -59.24 7.72
CA VAL A 6 8.91 -59.15 7.07
C VAL A 6 8.06 -58.03 7.69
N LEU A 7 8.05 -57.92 9.04
CA LEU A 7 7.30 -56.85 9.73
C LEU A 7 7.88 -55.46 9.43
N ALA A 8 9.20 -55.32 9.33
CA ALA A 8 9.85 -54.06 8.98
C ALA A 8 9.53 -53.62 7.54
N VAL A 9 9.50 -54.55 6.60
CA VAL A 9 9.13 -54.25 5.18
C VAL A 9 7.67 -53.83 5.05
N ILE A 10 6.75 -54.49 5.78
CA ILE A 10 5.32 -54.15 5.79
C ILE A 10 5.09 -52.76 6.40
N SER A 11 5.78 -52.43 7.50
CA SER A 11 5.63 -51.11 8.12
C SER A 11 6.17 -49.97 7.22
N MET A 12 7.29 -50.21 6.52
CA MET A 12 7.84 -49.25 5.58
C MET A 12 6.92 -49.03 4.35
N ALA A 13 6.28 -50.07 3.84
CA ALA A 13 5.32 -49.97 2.77
C ALA A 13 4.05 -49.20 3.17
N LEU A 14 3.56 -49.41 4.42
CA LEU A 14 2.41 -48.65 4.94
C LEU A 14 2.73 -47.16 5.14
N ILE A 15 3.92 -46.83 5.60
CA ILE A 15 4.38 -45.42 5.75
C ILE A 15 4.52 -44.77 4.38
N ALA A 16 5.08 -45.44 3.38
CA ALA A 16 5.19 -44.93 2.03
C ALA A 16 3.82 -44.68 1.37
N THR A 17 2.86 -45.57 1.56
CA THR A 17 1.49 -45.38 1.03
C THR A 17 0.77 -44.22 1.75
N ALA A 18 0.91 -44.07 3.06
CA ALA A 18 0.36 -42.95 3.80
C ALA A 18 0.96 -41.61 3.36
N TYR A 19 2.25 -41.58 3.07
CA TYR A 19 2.93 -40.39 2.55
C TYR A 19 2.45 -40.00 1.14
N HIS A 20 2.25 -40.97 0.25
CA HIS A 20 1.70 -40.73 -1.08
C HIS A 20 0.25 -40.27 -1.06
N LEU A 21 -0.58 -40.75 -0.14
CA LEU A 21 -1.96 -40.30 0.05
C LEU A 21 -2.03 -38.88 0.62
N ALA A 22 -1.17 -38.52 1.56
CA ALA A 22 -1.11 -37.18 2.13
C ALA A 22 -0.64 -36.12 1.11
N CYS A 23 0.36 -36.45 0.26
CA CYS A 23 0.84 -35.55 -0.78
C CYS A 23 -0.11 -35.39 -1.97
N ASN A 24 -0.99 -36.38 -2.21
CA ASN A 24 -1.89 -36.33 -3.36
C ASN A 24 -3.20 -35.58 -3.09
N ASN A 25 -3.53 -35.30 -1.82
CA ASN A 25 -4.72 -34.53 -1.43
C ASN A 25 -4.55 -32.99 -1.62
N ASN A 26 -3.36 -32.52 -2.02
CA ASN A 26 -3.11 -31.10 -2.29
C ASN A 26 -3.21 -30.71 -3.76
N LYS A 27 -3.86 -31.52 -4.59
CA LYS A 27 -4.29 -31.08 -5.92
C LYS A 27 -5.60 -30.28 -5.77
N SER A 28 -5.52 -29.07 -5.23
CA SER A 28 -6.47 -28.03 -5.57
C SER A 28 -6.35 -27.82 -7.09
N GLY A 29 -7.30 -28.32 -7.85
CA GLY A 29 -7.44 -28.02 -9.28
C GLY A 29 -7.44 -26.51 -9.47
N PRO A 30 -7.25 -26.00 -10.70
CA PRO A 30 -7.27 -24.57 -10.97
C PRO A 30 -8.56 -24.00 -10.39
N GLN A 31 -8.47 -23.30 -9.26
CA GLN A 31 -9.60 -22.60 -8.69
C GLN A 31 -9.98 -21.51 -9.69
N VAL A 32 -11.17 -21.60 -10.26
CA VAL A 32 -11.76 -20.52 -11.05
C VAL A 32 -11.99 -19.37 -10.06
N ILE A 33 -11.01 -18.46 -9.99
CA ILE A 33 -11.11 -17.26 -9.16
C ILE A 33 -12.23 -16.42 -9.77
N SER A 34 -13.28 -16.14 -9.01
CA SER A 34 -14.34 -15.26 -9.46
C SER A 34 -13.77 -13.85 -9.71
N LYS A 35 -14.43 -13.07 -10.56
CA LYS A 35 -14.04 -11.67 -10.81
C LYS A 35 -14.06 -10.87 -9.50
N GLU A 36 -15.01 -11.17 -8.63
CA GLU A 36 -15.16 -10.53 -7.32
C GLU A 36 -13.97 -10.86 -6.38
N ASP A 37 -13.58 -12.14 -6.31
CA ASP A 37 -12.40 -12.56 -5.54
C ASP A 37 -11.11 -11.92 -6.07
N SER A 38 -11.02 -11.71 -7.38
CA SER A 38 -9.89 -11.03 -8.00
C SER A 38 -9.80 -9.57 -7.58
N VAL A 39 -10.93 -8.84 -7.60
CA VAL A 39 -11.00 -7.43 -7.16
C VAL A 39 -10.68 -7.31 -5.67
N LYS A 40 -11.25 -8.19 -4.84
CA LYS A 40 -10.96 -8.23 -3.40
C LYS A 40 -9.48 -8.41 -3.12
N LYS A 41 -8.81 -9.34 -3.79
CA LYS A 41 -7.36 -9.56 -3.64
C LYS A 41 -6.53 -8.34 -4.03
N VAL A 42 -6.92 -7.62 -5.08
CA VAL A 42 -6.26 -6.39 -5.50
C VAL A 42 -6.37 -5.31 -4.40
N ILE A 43 -7.56 -5.13 -3.83
CA ILE A 43 -7.80 -4.16 -2.74
C ILE A 43 -7.01 -4.55 -1.49
N GLU A 44 -7.04 -5.82 -1.06
CA GLU A 44 -6.29 -6.32 0.09
C GLU A 44 -4.78 -6.15 -0.09
N ARG A 45 -4.27 -6.39 -1.30
CA ARG A 45 -2.87 -6.12 -1.65
C ARG A 45 -2.55 -4.63 -1.53
N GLY A 46 -3.42 -3.77 -2.04
CA GLY A 46 -3.28 -2.32 -1.97
C GLY A 46 -3.32 -1.81 -0.52
N GLU A 47 -4.22 -2.33 0.30
CA GLU A 47 -4.31 -2.03 1.73
C GLU A 47 -3.01 -2.37 2.45
N TYR A 48 -2.48 -3.58 2.21
CA TYR A 48 -1.21 -4.00 2.80
C TYR A 48 -0.07 -3.06 2.42
N ILE A 49 0.05 -2.75 1.12
CA ILE A 49 1.14 -1.88 0.65
C ILE A 49 0.98 -0.46 1.19
N ALA A 50 -0.22 0.12 1.11
CA ALA A 50 -0.47 1.49 1.54
C ALA A 50 -0.24 1.69 3.05
N ASN A 51 -0.57 0.69 3.88
CA ASN A 51 -0.50 0.81 5.34
C ASN A 51 0.80 0.26 5.94
N ARG A 52 1.51 -0.64 5.25
CA ARG A 52 2.66 -1.36 5.85
C ARG A 52 3.97 -1.16 5.11
N VAL A 53 3.94 -0.81 3.83
CA VAL A 53 5.13 -0.69 3.00
C VAL A 53 5.37 0.74 2.57
N ALA A 54 4.40 1.38 1.95
CA ALA A 54 4.47 2.75 1.45
C ALA A 54 4.03 3.79 2.48
N VAL A 55 3.46 3.37 3.60
CA VAL A 55 3.01 4.17 4.76
C VAL A 55 2.18 5.41 4.37
N CYS A 56 1.37 5.30 3.32
CA CYS A 56 0.55 6.39 2.81
C CYS A 56 -0.35 7.00 3.90
N ILE A 57 -1.04 6.13 4.62
CA ILE A 57 -2.00 6.52 5.65
C ILE A 57 -1.32 7.19 6.84
N ASP A 58 -0.08 6.82 7.15
CA ASP A 58 0.68 7.44 8.23
C ASP A 58 0.95 8.93 7.99
N CYS A 59 1.29 9.30 6.76
CA CYS A 59 1.54 10.69 6.39
C CYS A 59 0.25 11.45 6.08
N HIS A 60 -0.73 10.81 5.45
CA HIS A 60 -1.95 11.45 4.95
C HIS A 60 -3.13 11.38 5.92
N SER A 61 -2.88 11.24 7.24
CA SER A 61 -3.93 11.19 8.27
C SER A 61 -3.58 12.08 9.46
N LYS A 62 -4.55 12.34 10.32
CA LYS A 62 -4.29 13.00 11.60
C LYS A 62 -3.63 12.02 12.57
N ARG A 63 -2.71 12.52 13.39
CA ARG A 63 -1.93 11.72 14.34
C ARG A 63 -2.25 12.15 15.78
N ASP A 64 -2.35 11.19 16.68
CA ASP A 64 -2.47 11.44 18.12
C ASP A 64 -1.09 11.76 18.70
N THR A 65 -0.78 13.05 18.80
CA THR A 65 0.49 13.54 19.32
C THR A 65 0.61 13.46 20.85
N SER A 66 -0.44 13.07 21.56
CA SER A 66 -0.41 12.80 22.99
C SER A 66 0.31 11.49 23.35
N ARG A 67 0.51 10.62 22.36
CA ARG A 67 1.18 9.32 22.48
C ARG A 67 2.53 9.34 21.77
N PHE A 68 3.53 8.72 22.38
CA PHE A 68 4.90 8.68 21.81
C PHE A 68 4.95 8.10 20.40
N SER A 69 4.17 7.03 20.12
CA SER A 69 4.10 6.41 18.79
C SER A 69 3.29 7.22 17.77
N MET A 70 2.62 8.28 18.22
CA MET A 70 1.75 9.12 17.37
C MET A 70 0.86 8.29 16.42
N PRO A 71 0.00 7.39 16.92
CA PRO A 71 -0.81 6.55 16.06
C PRO A 71 -1.80 7.39 15.24
N VAL A 72 -2.23 6.86 14.11
CA VAL A 72 -3.30 7.47 13.31
C VAL A 72 -4.58 7.52 14.14
N ILE A 73 -5.25 8.67 14.14
CA ILE A 73 -6.56 8.82 14.77
C ILE A 73 -7.60 8.11 13.92
N ALA A 74 -8.29 7.14 14.51
CA ALA A 74 -9.31 6.36 13.82
C ALA A 74 -10.37 7.26 13.17
N GLY A 75 -10.76 6.94 11.93
CA GLY A 75 -11.71 7.71 11.14
C GLY A 75 -11.11 8.91 10.40
N THR A 76 -9.79 9.10 10.44
CA THR A 76 -9.10 10.17 9.70
C THR A 76 -8.19 9.63 8.59
N GLU A 77 -8.26 8.33 8.31
CA GLU A 77 -7.39 7.62 7.37
C GLU A 77 -7.44 8.25 5.97
N GLY A 78 -6.32 8.76 5.52
CA GLY A 78 -6.20 9.41 4.22
C GLY A 78 -6.80 10.82 4.12
N GLY A 79 -7.41 11.35 5.19
CA GLY A 79 -8.11 12.65 5.19
C GLY A 79 -7.18 13.88 5.20
N GLY A 80 -5.89 13.70 5.10
CA GLY A 80 -4.90 14.76 5.18
C GLY A 80 -4.33 14.94 6.58
N ALA A 81 -3.07 15.37 6.67
CA ALA A 81 -2.38 15.58 7.93
C ALA A 81 -2.86 16.84 8.67
N ALA A 82 -2.72 16.84 9.99
CA ALA A 82 -2.87 18.03 10.84
C ALA A 82 -1.53 18.75 11.07
N PHE A 83 -0.43 18.23 10.53
CA PHE A 83 0.92 18.78 10.66
C PHE A 83 1.50 19.12 9.29
N ALA A 84 2.44 20.05 9.27
CA ALA A 84 3.24 20.35 8.09
C ALA A 84 4.69 19.90 8.33
N PHE A 85 5.31 19.33 7.31
CA PHE A 85 6.77 19.19 7.26
C PHE A 85 7.39 20.58 7.03
N GLY A 86 8.42 20.89 7.78
CA GLY A 86 9.05 22.21 7.78
C GLY A 86 10.55 22.15 8.00
N LYS A 87 11.09 23.16 8.70
CA LYS A 87 12.52 23.31 8.94
C LYS A 87 13.15 22.10 9.66
N ALA A 88 12.42 21.43 10.55
CA ALA A 88 12.92 20.27 11.28
C ALA A 88 13.25 19.09 10.34
N GLU A 89 12.50 18.95 9.23
CA GLU A 89 12.69 17.93 8.21
C GLU A 89 13.49 18.45 6.99
N ALA A 90 14.19 19.59 7.14
CA ALA A 90 14.93 20.24 6.07
C ALA A 90 14.09 20.67 4.85
N VAL A 91 12.79 20.89 5.04
CA VAL A 91 11.92 21.43 4.01
C VAL A 91 12.10 22.93 3.91
N PRO A 92 12.41 23.49 2.73
CA PRO A 92 12.53 24.95 2.56
C PRO A 92 11.14 25.59 2.45
N GLY A 93 10.43 25.64 3.59
CA GLY A 93 9.05 26.11 3.69
C GLY A 93 8.16 25.16 4.48
N GLU A 94 6.93 25.01 4.05
CA GLU A 94 5.93 24.14 4.70
C GLU A 94 5.21 23.29 3.67
N VAL A 95 5.09 21.98 3.91
CA VAL A 95 4.35 21.03 3.09
C VAL A 95 3.48 20.17 3.98
N THR A 96 2.17 20.27 3.81
CA THR A 96 1.19 19.42 4.51
C THR A 96 0.72 18.31 3.59
N PRO A 97 0.82 17.03 4.00
CA PRO A 97 0.28 15.92 3.23
C PRO A 97 -1.24 16.08 2.99
N PRO A 98 -1.69 16.09 1.72
CA PRO A 98 -3.09 16.38 1.40
C PRO A 98 -4.02 15.21 1.69
N ASN A 99 -5.32 15.48 1.61
CA ASN A 99 -6.37 14.46 1.59
C ASN A 99 -6.23 13.59 0.34
N ILE A 100 -6.18 12.27 0.52
CA ILE A 100 -6.10 11.25 -0.53
C ILE A 100 -7.31 10.30 -0.51
N THR A 101 -8.40 10.66 0.20
CA THR A 101 -9.66 9.92 0.16
C THR A 101 -10.42 10.19 -1.15
N PRO A 102 -11.45 9.39 -1.48
CA PRO A 102 -12.30 9.63 -2.64
C PRO A 102 -12.91 11.03 -2.70
N PHE A 103 -13.08 11.70 -1.57
CA PHE A 103 -13.55 13.09 -1.53
C PHE A 103 -12.62 14.04 -2.32
N ALA A 104 -11.32 13.98 -2.05
CA ALA A 104 -10.34 14.84 -2.72
C ALA A 104 -9.90 14.31 -4.08
N LEU A 105 -9.96 12.99 -4.27
CA LEU A 105 -9.54 12.32 -5.50
C LEU A 105 -10.68 12.04 -6.49
N LYS A 106 -11.90 12.56 -6.25
CA LYS A 106 -13.09 12.27 -7.08
C LYS A 106 -12.88 12.60 -8.56
N ASP A 107 -12.19 13.71 -8.84
CA ASP A 107 -11.94 14.20 -10.19
C ASP A 107 -10.60 13.75 -10.78
N TRP A 108 -9.85 12.88 -10.07
CA TRP A 108 -8.59 12.34 -10.52
C TRP A 108 -8.81 10.99 -11.21
N THR A 109 -8.19 10.78 -12.35
CA THR A 109 -8.07 9.44 -12.94
C THR A 109 -7.04 8.62 -12.19
N ASP A 110 -7.11 7.29 -12.31
CA ASP A 110 -6.13 6.40 -11.67
C ASP A 110 -4.73 6.62 -12.24
N ASP A 111 -4.61 6.95 -13.54
CA ASP A 111 -3.33 7.29 -14.17
C ASP A 111 -2.73 8.60 -13.64
N GLU A 112 -3.56 9.60 -13.32
CA GLU A 112 -3.10 10.83 -12.68
C GLU A 112 -2.59 10.59 -11.28
N ILE A 113 -3.28 9.72 -10.51
CA ILE A 113 -2.83 9.32 -9.18
C ILE A 113 -1.52 8.52 -9.28
N ALA A 114 -1.45 7.55 -10.20
CA ALA A 114 -0.24 6.77 -10.43
C ALA A 114 0.95 7.68 -10.82
N ARG A 115 0.73 8.68 -11.68
CA ARG A 115 1.74 9.67 -12.06
C ARG A 115 2.20 10.50 -10.86
N ALA A 116 1.28 10.95 -10.01
CA ALA A 116 1.63 11.68 -8.79
C ALA A 116 2.47 10.82 -7.85
N MET A 117 2.10 9.57 -7.66
CA MET A 117 2.81 8.62 -6.80
C MET A 117 4.20 8.25 -7.33
N THR A 118 4.35 8.05 -8.64
CA THR A 118 5.57 7.45 -9.22
C THR A 118 6.47 8.44 -9.95
N LYS A 119 5.93 9.59 -10.37
CA LYS A 119 6.67 10.63 -11.09
C LYS A 119 6.75 11.95 -10.32
N GLY A 120 6.02 12.06 -9.20
CA GLY A 120 6.00 13.30 -8.43
C GLY A 120 5.33 14.47 -9.17
N VAL A 121 4.36 14.19 -10.05
CA VAL A 121 3.66 15.23 -10.83
C VAL A 121 2.16 15.16 -10.54
N ASN A 122 1.59 16.23 -10.01
CA ASN A 122 0.18 16.31 -9.68
C ASN A 122 -0.71 16.43 -10.94
N LYS A 123 -2.04 16.47 -10.74
CA LYS A 123 -3.02 16.62 -11.82
C LYS A 123 -2.80 17.86 -12.67
N LYS A 124 -2.33 18.97 -12.08
CA LYS A 124 -2.10 20.24 -12.77
C LYS A 124 -0.76 20.30 -13.52
N GLY A 125 0.08 19.27 -13.39
CA GLY A 125 1.43 19.23 -13.95
C GLY A 125 2.52 19.79 -13.02
N ASP A 126 2.17 20.23 -11.79
CA ASP A 126 3.15 20.74 -10.85
C ASP A 126 3.95 19.59 -10.22
N THR A 127 5.24 19.81 -10.00
CA THR A 127 6.11 18.90 -9.26
C THR A 127 5.72 18.85 -7.78
N LEU A 128 5.61 17.66 -7.23
CA LEU A 128 5.46 17.45 -5.79
C LEU A 128 6.80 17.68 -5.08
N PHE A 129 6.73 18.05 -3.80
CA PHE A 129 7.93 18.10 -2.99
C PHE A 129 8.36 16.66 -2.61
N PRO A 130 9.68 16.32 -2.69
CA PRO A 130 10.16 14.94 -2.56
C PRO A 130 10.07 14.35 -1.14
N ILE A 131 9.49 15.06 -0.16
CA ILE A 131 9.06 14.45 1.11
C ILE A 131 8.00 13.36 0.85
N MET A 132 7.18 13.51 -0.20
CA MET A 132 6.45 12.40 -0.81
C MET A 132 7.47 11.54 -1.57
N PRO A 133 7.74 10.29 -1.15
CA PRO A 133 8.88 9.53 -1.66
C PRO A 133 8.62 8.88 -3.03
N TYR A 134 8.17 9.67 -4.01
CA TYR A 134 7.85 9.20 -5.36
C TYR A 134 9.06 8.56 -6.08
N HIS A 135 10.29 8.94 -5.72
CA HIS A 135 11.51 8.29 -6.21
C HIS A 135 11.57 6.80 -5.84
N ASN A 136 11.11 6.46 -4.63
CA ASN A 136 11.02 5.07 -4.18
C ASN A 136 9.87 4.35 -4.86
N TYR A 137 8.71 4.99 -4.97
CA TYR A 137 7.52 4.40 -5.55
C TYR A 137 7.61 4.22 -7.07
N SER A 138 8.49 4.98 -7.76
CA SER A 138 8.77 4.80 -9.19
C SER A 138 9.30 3.40 -9.54
N ARG A 139 9.82 2.67 -8.54
CA ARG A 139 10.35 1.31 -8.68
C ARG A 139 9.33 0.21 -8.37
N MET A 140 8.14 0.58 -7.93
CA MET A 140 7.06 -0.38 -7.71
C MET A 140 6.55 -0.95 -9.03
N SER A 141 6.06 -2.19 -8.98
CA SER A 141 5.35 -2.77 -10.12
C SER A 141 4.08 -1.96 -10.42
N LYS A 142 3.65 -1.96 -11.68
CA LYS A 142 2.40 -1.31 -12.08
C LYS A 142 1.22 -1.89 -11.30
N GLU A 143 1.20 -3.19 -11.11
CA GLU A 143 0.17 -3.92 -10.36
C GLU A 143 0.07 -3.44 -8.91
N ASP A 144 1.20 -3.22 -8.24
CA ASP A 144 1.22 -2.74 -6.86
C ASP A 144 0.74 -1.29 -6.75
N VAL A 145 1.14 -0.42 -7.69
CA VAL A 145 0.68 0.98 -7.73
C VAL A 145 -0.84 1.04 -7.92
N TYR A 146 -1.39 0.27 -8.86
CA TYR A 146 -2.83 0.26 -9.09
C TYR A 146 -3.62 -0.47 -7.99
N SER A 147 -2.99 -1.41 -7.29
CA SER A 147 -3.57 -2.00 -6.08
C SER A 147 -3.71 -0.97 -4.95
N ILE A 148 -2.69 -0.14 -4.72
CA ILE A 148 -2.78 0.99 -3.78
C ILE A 148 -3.94 1.91 -4.17
N ILE A 149 -4.04 2.29 -5.44
CA ILE A 149 -5.10 3.19 -5.92
C ILE A 149 -6.48 2.56 -5.71
N ALA A 150 -6.64 1.27 -6.04
CA ALA A 150 -7.88 0.55 -5.78
C ALA A 150 -8.26 0.58 -4.29
N TYR A 151 -7.31 0.39 -3.39
CA TYR A 151 -7.54 0.54 -1.95
C TYR A 151 -7.92 1.98 -1.57
N LEU A 152 -7.19 3.01 -2.04
CA LEU A 152 -7.52 4.41 -1.75
C LEU A 152 -8.94 4.77 -2.19
N ARG A 153 -9.44 4.18 -3.28
CA ARG A 153 -10.82 4.35 -3.75
C ARG A 153 -11.87 3.74 -2.82
N THR A 154 -11.48 2.82 -1.93
CA THR A 154 -12.38 2.22 -0.93
C THR A 154 -12.40 2.98 0.40
N LEU A 155 -11.49 3.92 0.62
CA LEU A 155 -11.48 4.72 1.84
C LEU A 155 -12.78 5.49 2.01
N LYS A 156 -13.16 5.72 3.27
CA LYS A 156 -14.30 6.60 3.57
C LYS A 156 -14.00 8.01 3.07
N PRO A 157 -14.88 8.62 2.26
CA PRO A 157 -14.70 10.01 1.86
C PRO A 157 -14.72 10.93 3.09
N ILE A 158 -13.70 11.77 3.23
CA ILE A 158 -13.56 12.71 4.33
C ILE A 158 -13.55 14.12 3.74
N ASP A 159 -14.54 14.94 4.12
CA ASP A 159 -14.57 16.35 3.74
C ASP A 159 -13.58 17.13 4.60
N SER A 160 -12.36 17.21 4.12
CA SER A 160 -11.28 17.96 4.77
C SER A 160 -10.33 18.55 3.73
N THR A 161 -9.82 19.73 4.05
CA THR A 161 -8.79 20.42 3.28
C THR A 161 -7.58 20.68 4.17
N VAL A 162 -6.39 20.73 3.57
CA VAL A 162 -5.16 21.10 4.24
C VAL A 162 -4.65 22.42 3.67
N PRO A 163 -3.83 23.18 4.41
CA PRO A 163 -3.20 24.39 3.88
C PRO A 163 -2.40 24.11 2.61
N PRO A 164 -2.41 25.01 1.62
CA PRO A 164 -1.57 24.86 0.44
C PRO A 164 -0.09 24.92 0.87
N ARG A 165 0.74 24.15 0.16
CA ARG A 165 2.19 24.19 0.38
C ARG A 165 2.74 25.61 0.21
N LYS A 166 3.69 25.97 1.07
CA LYS A 166 4.44 27.23 0.98
C LYS A 166 5.93 26.89 0.88
N LEU A 167 6.52 27.02 -0.28
CA LEU A 167 7.94 26.74 -0.51
C LEU A 167 8.67 28.03 -0.79
N MET A 168 9.88 28.18 -0.22
CA MET A 168 10.79 29.30 -0.48
C MET A 168 11.52 29.15 -1.82
N ILE A 169 11.58 27.92 -2.35
CA ILE A 169 12.16 27.58 -3.65
C ILE A 169 11.16 26.79 -4.47
N PRO A 170 11.14 26.90 -5.80
CA PRO A 170 10.23 26.14 -6.63
C PRO A 170 10.42 24.62 -6.50
N ALA A 171 9.34 23.86 -6.35
CA ALA A 171 9.42 22.41 -6.30
C ALA A 171 10.01 21.79 -7.58
N SER A 172 9.91 22.48 -8.72
CA SER A 172 10.54 22.08 -10.00
C SER A 172 12.07 21.96 -9.92
N MET A 173 12.73 22.58 -8.93
CA MET A 173 14.17 22.41 -8.71
C MET A 173 14.55 20.99 -8.26
N PHE A 174 13.60 20.22 -7.70
CA PHE A 174 13.82 18.83 -7.30
C PHE A 174 13.56 17.84 -8.44
N GLY A 175 13.04 18.31 -9.57
CA GLY A 175 12.75 17.55 -10.77
C GLY A 175 11.62 16.52 -10.61
N PRO A 176 10.81 16.27 -11.63
CA PRO A 176 10.06 15.05 -11.78
C PRO A 176 11.02 13.91 -12.20
N LEU A 177 10.63 12.66 -11.96
CA LEU A 177 11.33 11.49 -12.51
C LEU A 177 10.97 11.24 -13.97
#